data_91b277c9880d2577b85d658cc3bfac94
#
_entry.id   91b277c9880d2577b85d658cc3bfac94
#
_cell.length_a   1.000
_cell.length_b   1.000
_cell.length_c   1.000
_cell.angle_alpha   90.00
_cell.angle_beta   90.00
_cell.angle_gamma   90.00
#
_symmetry.space_group_name_H-M   'P 1'
#
loop_
_entity.id
_entity.type
_entity.pdbx_description
1 polymer ?
#
loop_
_entity_poly.entity_id
_entity_poly.type
_entity_poly.pdbx_seq_one_letter_code
_entity_poly.pdbx_strand_id
1 'polypeptide(L)'
;MDKRDKCNSKLISSGILDRVPVVIGRQPTLHKPSMRAFKAELTDERSLRINPLCVTGFNADFDGDQMWCRVPVSEGAVEEVKELMSIEQNIYYPKNGECSVMPRQEIIYGLNVCTRAILQKGSSMKSYSGYRELFDDLFMQRVRVQDTVTLDGYTECAGRVAFAACLPKEVFNKFGVKEVTSKTIAPYVEAMLDVSIDSAIDGIDRMVELGF
;
A
#
# COMPACT_ATOMS: atom_id res chain seq x y z
N MET A 1 29.20 -16.04 -15.34
CA MET A 1 28.53 -14.87 -14.78
C MET A 1 28.24 -13.91 -15.92
N ASP A 2 26.99 -13.68 -16.26
CA ASP A 2 26.56 -12.83 -17.36
C ASP A 2 26.98 -11.36 -17.09
N LYS A 3 27.06 -10.52 -18.15
CA LYS A 3 27.35 -9.08 -18.03
C LYS A 3 26.32 -8.37 -17.15
N ARG A 4 25.05 -8.81 -17.18
CA ARG A 4 23.96 -8.31 -16.36
C ARG A 4 24.24 -8.58 -14.88
N ASP A 5 24.62 -9.81 -14.50
CA ASP A 5 24.90 -10.18 -13.11
C ASP A 5 26.07 -9.38 -12.53
N LYS A 6 27.11 -9.10 -13.34
CA LYS A 6 28.23 -8.25 -12.94
C LYS A 6 27.82 -6.82 -12.71
N CYS A 7 26.91 -6.30 -13.54
CA CYS A 7 26.40 -4.92 -13.40
C CYS A 7 25.54 -4.82 -12.12
N ASN A 8 24.61 -5.75 -11.93
CA ASN A 8 23.75 -5.80 -10.75
C ASN A 8 24.55 -5.90 -9.46
N SER A 9 25.57 -6.80 -9.43
CA SER A 9 26.45 -6.95 -8.25
C SER A 9 27.20 -5.65 -7.91
N LYS A 10 27.64 -4.89 -8.92
CA LYS A 10 28.30 -3.59 -8.72
C LYS A 10 27.34 -2.53 -8.20
N LEU A 11 26.12 -2.47 -8.73
CA LEU A 11 25.09 -1.53 -8.27
C LEU A 11 24.73 -1.79 -6.81
N ILE A 12 24.52 -3.05 -6.44
CA ILE A 12 24.22 -3.46 -5.06
C ILE A 12 25.41 -3.11 -4.13
N SER A 13 26.62 -3.50 -4.50
CA SER A 13 27.82 -3.29 -3.66
C SER A 13 28.20 -1.82 -3.50
N SER A 14 27.81 -0.95 -4.43
CA SER A 14 28.09 0.49 -4.35
C SER A 14 27.13 1.24 -3.39
N GLY A 15 26.03 0.64 -2.98
CA GLY A 15 24.98 1.29 -2.18
C GLY A 15 24.31 2.46 -2.91
N ILE A 16 24.42 2.55 -4.23
CA ILE A 16 23.88 3.67 -5.00
C ILE A 16 22.34 3.64 -5.01
N LEU A 17 21.74 2.44 -4.99
CA LEU A 17 20.29 2.25 -4.98
C LEU A 17 19.63 2.83 -3.73
N ASP A 18 20.37 2.86 -2.61
CA ASP A 18 19.86 3.45 -1.36
C ASP A 18 19.99 4.98 -1.34
N ARG A 19 20.91 5.53 -2.10
CA ARG A 19 21.25 6.97 -2.09
C ARG A 19 20.55 7.75 -3.17
N VAL A 20 20.42 7.17 -4.36
CA VAL A 20 19.93 7.86 -5.55
C VAL A 20 18.52 7.35 -5.89
N PRO A 21 17.50 8.21 -5.80
CA PRO A 21 16.15 7.87 -6.20
C PRO A 21 16.04 7.73 -7.73
N VAL A 22 15.01 7.02 -8.17
CA VAL A 22 14.60 7.00 -9.57
C VAL A 22 13.30 7.78 -9.74
N VAL A 23 13.21 8.60 -10.78
CA VAL A 23 11.97 9.28 -11.15
C VAL A 23 11.25 8.43 -12.19
N ILE A 24 10.04 8.05 -11.90
CA ILE A 24 9.15 7.29 -12.80
C ILE A 24 8.00 8.21 -13.22
N GLY A 25 7.61 8.13 -14.47
CA GLY A 25 6.46 8.86 -14.98
C GLY A 25 5.77 8.14 -16.12
N ARG A 26 4.48 8.45 -16.29
CA ARG A 26 3.64 7.98 -17.40
C ARG A 26 3.07 9.15 -18.17
N GLN A 27 3.05 9.04 -19.49
CA GLN A 27 2.37 10.03 -20.35
C GLN A 27 0.92 9.61 -20.60
N PRO A 28 -0.01 10.61 -20.67
CA PRO A 28 0.23 12.05 -20.55
C PRO A 28 0.41 12.48 -19.10
N THR A 29 1.39 13.36 -18.85
CA THR A 29 1.67 13.93 -17.52
C THR A 29 0.71 15.08 -17.23
N LEU A 30 -0.46 14.78 -16.73
CA LEU A 30 -1.54 15.76 -16.54
C LEU A 30 -1.47 16.51 -15.20
N HIS A 31 -0.79 15.92 -14.19
CA HIS A 31 -0.68 16.49 -12.85
C HIS A 31 0.62 16.00 -12.16
N LYS A 32 0.97 16.64 -11.02
CA LYS A 32 2.19 16.31 -10.28
C LYS A 32 2.36 14.81 -9.98
N PRO A 33 1.34 14.07 -9.48
CA PRO A 33 1.46 12.65 -9.20
C PRO A 33 1.73 11.74 -10.42
N SER A 34 1.65 12.27 -11.65
CA SER A 34 2.04 11.52 -12.87
C SER A 34 3.56 11.38 -13.03
N MET A 35 4.35 12.02 -12.15
CA MET A 35 5.80 11.84 -12.00
C MET A 35 6.13 11.77 -10.52
N ARG A 36 6.80 10.71 -10.08
CA ARG A 36 7.17 10.50 -8.67
C ARG A 36 8.55 9.90 -8.55
N ALA A 37 9.18 10.17 -7.41
CA ALA A 37 10.46 9.58 -7.05
C ALA A 37 10.24 8.32 -6.17
N PHE A 38 11.04 7.31 -6.44
CA PHE A 38 11.02 6.04 -5.72
C PHE A 38 12.43 5.60 -5.36
N LYS A 39 12.56 4.85 -4.28
CA LYS A 39 13.72 4.02 -4.03
C LYS A 39 13.68 2.85 -5.02
N ALA A 40 14.81 2.57 -5.68
CA ALA A 40 14.88 1.51 -6.68
C ALA A 40 15.32 0.20 -6.04
N GLU A 41 14.65 -0.89 -6.40
CA GLU A 41 15.07 -2.25 -6.13
C GLU A 41 15.30 -2.99 -7.45
N LEU A 42 16.30 -3.86 -7.47
CA LEU A 42 16.61 -4.66 -8.66
C LEU A 42 15.78 -5.93 -8.67
N THR A 43 15.22 -6.24 -9.81
CA THR A 43 14.51 -7.49 -10.07
C THR A 43 15.07 -8.16 -11.34
N ASP A 44 14.94 -9.46 -11.44
CA ASP A 44 15.29 -10.22 -12.65
C ASP A 44 14.24 -10.14 -13.74
N GLU A 45 13.11 -9.54 -13.45
CA GLU A 45 12.02 -9.37 -14.42
C GLU A 45 12.33 -8.31 -15.47
N ARG A 46 11.58 -8.32 -16.56
CA ARG A 46 11.73 -7.38 -17.67
C ARG A 46 10.73 -6.22 -17.62
N SER A 47 9.98 -6.11 -16.54
CA SER A 47 8.96 -5.08 -16.32
C SER A 47 9.29 -4.23 -15.10
N LEU A 48 8.73 -3.01 -15.05
CA LEU A 48 8.73 -2.19 -13.85
C LEU A 48 7.67 -2.71 -12.90
N ARG A 49 8.05 -2.96 -11.64
CA ARG A 49 7.11 -3.19 -10.56
C ARG A 49 6.89 -1.89 -9.82
N ILE A 50 5.66 -1.49 -9.67
CA ILE A 50 5.27 -0.30 -8.90
C ILE A 50 4.23 -0.70 -7.85
N ASN A 51 4.21 0.02 -6.74
CA ASN A 51 3.19 -0.18 -5.71
C ASN A 51 1.80 0.14 -6.28
N PRO A 52 0.80 -0.76 -6.15
CA PRO A 52 -0.56 -0.56 -6.67
C PRO A 52 -1.22 0.73 -6.17
N LEU A 53 -0.86 1.21 -4.99
CA LEU A 53 -1.36 2.48 -4.43
C LEU A 53 -1.00 3.70 -5.27
N CYS A 54 0.08 3.64 -6.07
CA CYS A 54 0.54 4.74 -6.91
C CYS A 54 -0.13 4.79 -8.28
N VAL A 55 -0.82 3.73 -8.69
CA VAL A 55 -1.41 3.56 -10.04
C VAL A 55 -2.33 4.70 -10.42
N THR A 56 -3.16 5.16 -9.48
CA THR A 56 -4.08 6.28 -9.70
C THR A 56 -3.36 7.58 -10.05
N GLY A 57 -2.23 7.88 -9.37
CA GLY A 57 -1.43 9.07 -9.65
C GLY A 57 -0.87 9.10 -11.05
N PHE A 58 -0.49 7.94 -11.59
CA PHE A 58 -0.01 7.79 -12.95
C PHE A 58 -1.13 7.65 -13.99
N ASN A 59 -2.38 7.50 -13.57
CA ASN A 59 -3.49 7.09 -14.42
C ASN A 59 -3.10 5.84 -15.24
N ALA A 60 -2.50 4.85 -14.56
CA ALA A 60 -1.97 3.63 -15.14
C ALA A 60 -2.83 2.42 -14.78
N ASP A 61 -2.67 1.36 -15.54
CA ASP A 61 -3.14 0.01 -15.22
C ASP A 61 -2.08 -1.03 -15.59
N PHE A 62 -2.36 -2.30 -15.42
CA PHE A 62 -1.40 -3.39 -15.64
C PHE A 62 -1.68 -4.18 -16.91
N ASP A 63 -2.31 -3.57 -17.91
CA ASP A 63 -2.67 -4.20 -19.20
C ASP A 63 -1.60 -4.06 -20.29
N GLY A 64 -0.43 -3.51 -19.95
CA GLY A 64 0.68 -3.31 -20.89
C GLY A 64 1.12 -1.86 -21.03
N ASP A 65 0.72 -1.00 -20.10
CA ASP A 65 1.15 0.39 -20.02
C ASP A 65 2.66 0.53 -20.03
N GLN A 66 3.15 1.58 -20.69
CA GLN A 66 4.57 1.94 -20.71
C GLN A 66 4.83 3.14 -19.83
N MET A 67 5.93 3.07 -19.10
CA MET A 67 6.41 4.15 -18.24
C MET A 67 7.86 4.49 -18.56
N TRP A 68 8.26 5.73 -18.32
CA TRP A 68 9.64 6.13 -18.43
C TRP A 68 10.29 6.21 -17.03
N CYS A 69 11.59 5.94 -16.99
CA CYS A 69 12.40 6.02 -15.80
C CYS A 69 13.59 6.96 -16.05
N ARG A 70 13.92 7.82 -15.09
CA ARG A 70 15.08 8.71 -15.10
C ARG A 70 15.81 8.65 -13.77
N VAL A 71 17.13 8.71 -13.83
CA VAL A 71 18.00 8.76 -12.68
C VAL A 71 18.65 10.15 -12.62
N PRO A 72 18.50 10.92 -11.53
CA PRO A 72 19.18 12.17 -11.35
C PRO A 72 20.70 11.94 -11.22
N VAL A 73 21.52 12.78 -11.85
CA VAL A 73 22.98 12.56 -11.94
C VAL A 73 23.77 13.45 -10.98
N SER A 74 23.36 14.71 -10.81
CA SER A 74 24.05 15.63 -9.89
C SER A 74 23.52 15.53 -8.47
N GLU A 75 24.35 15.82 -7.47
CA GLU A 75 23.94 15.81 -6.06
C GLU A 75 22.75 16.74 -5.81
N GLY A 76 22.79 17.96 -6.34
CA GLY A 76 21.68 18.90 -6.20
C GLY A 76 20.37 18.40 -6.83
N ALA A 77 20.44 17.69 -7.98
CA ALA A 77 19.24 17.07 -8.58
C ALA A 77 18.71 15.90 -7.73
N VAL A 78 19.60 15.14 -7.08
CA VAL A 78 19.20 14.06 -6.17
C VAL A 78 18.47 14.62 -4.96
N GLU A 79 18.98 15.69 -4.37
CA GLU A 79 18.35 16.37 -3.23
C GLU A 79 16.99 16.95 -3.61
N GLU A 80 16.92 17.69 -4.73
CA GLU A 80 15.67 18.26 -5.23
C GLU A 80 14.60 17.20 -5.50
N VAL A 81 14.99 16.08 -6.11
CA VAL A 81 14.07 14.96 -6.38
C VAL A 81 13.54 14.34 -5.08
N LYS A 82 14.39 14.17 -4.08
CA LYS A 82 13.98 13.67 -2.76
C LYS A 82 13.02 14.64 -2.06
N GLU A 83 13.30 15.91 -2.11
CA GLU A 83 12.53 16.96 -1.44
C GLU A 83 11.19 17.21 -2.12
N LEU A 84 11.14 17.27 -3.46
CA LEU A 84 9.96 17.72 -4.20
C LEU A 84 9.11 16.60 -4.81
N MET A 85 9.68 15.41 -5.05
CA MET A 85 9.03 14.37 -5.83
C MET A 85 8.78 13.06 -5.06
N SER A 86 9.22 12.97 -3.80
CA SER A 86 8.92 11.79 -2.96
C SER A 86 7.41 11.68 -2.70
N ILE A 87 6.96 10.47 -2.39
CA ILE A 87 5.54 10.20 -2.10
C ILE A 87 5.13 10.89 -0.81
N GLU A 88 6.00 10.89 0.20
CA GLU A 88 5.75 11.49 1.52
C GLU A 88 5.45 13.00 1.42
N GLN A 89 6.11 13.69 0.49
CA GLN A 89 5.89 15.12 0.23
C GLN A 89 4.68 15.39 -0.67
N ASN A 90 4.17 14.38 -1.37
CA ASN A 90 3.10 14.50 -2.36
C ASN A 90 1.92 13.54 -2.08
N ILE A 91 1.64 13.31 -0.81
CA ILE A 91 0.51 12.45 -0.38
C ILE A 91 -0.83 13.05 -0.83
N TYR A 92 -0.95 14.38 -0.85
CA TYR A 92 -2.18 15.06 -1.21
C TYR A 92 -2.15 15.61 -2.64
N TYR A 93 -3.30 15.54 -3.32
CA TYR A 93 -3.49 16.25 -4.58
C TYR A 93 -3.56 17.75 -4.32
N PRO A 94 -2.71 18.59 -4.96
CA PRO A 94 -2.75 20.03 -4.77
C PRO A 94 -4.08 20.69 -5.16
N LYS A 95 -4.85 20.01 -6.02
CA LYS A 95 -6.11 20.53 -6.57
C LYS A 95 -7.25 20.55 -5.52
N ASN A 96 -7.36 19.50 -4.73
CA ASN A 96 -8.54 19.27 -3.87
C ASN A 96 -8.18 18.77 -2.46
N GLY A 97 -6.89 18.56 -2.16
CA GLY A 97 -6.45 18.06 -0.86
C GLY A 97 -6.76 16.59 -0.59
N GLU A 98 -7.31 15.86 -1.56
CA GLU A 98 -7.56 14.42 -1.40
C GLU A 98 -6.26 13.62 -1.38
N CYS A 99 -6.28 12.49 -0.69
CA CYS A 99 -5.13 11.58 -0.68
C CYS A 99 -4.88 10.97 -2.06
N SER A 100 -3.63 11.05 -2.50
CA SER A 100 -3.19 10.52 -3.80
C SER A 100 -2.75 9.06 -3.73
N VAL A 101 -2.71 8.49 -2.52
CA VAL A 101 -2.29 7.12 -2.23
C VAL A 101 -3.47 6.41 -1.59
N MET A 102 -4.27 5.71 -2.38
CA MET A 102 -5.52 5.11 -1.93
C MET A 102 -5.64 3.67 -2.42
N PRO A 103 -6.10 2.74 -1.57
CA PRO A 103 -6.49 1.42 -2.03
C PRO A 103 -7.56 1.52 -3.12
N ARG A 104 -7.41 0.74 -4.19
CA ARG A 104 -8.35 0.71 -5.32
C ARG A 104 -8.48 -0.69 -5.90
N GLN A 105 -9.44 -0.86 -6.82
CA GLN A 105 -9.63 -2.06 -7.62
C GLN A 105 -9.67 -3.34 -6.77
N GLU A 106 -8.75 -4.29 -7.02
CA GLU A 106 -8.68 -5.59 -6.38
C GLU A 106 -8.52 -5.49 -4.87
N ILE A 107 -7.74 -4.51 -4.38
CA ILE A 107 -7.56 -4.29 -2.94
C ILE A 107 -8.90 -3.99 -2.27
N ILE A 108 -9.70 -3.07 -2.85
CA ILE A 108 -11.03 -2.76 -2.30
C ILE A 108 -11.95 -3.97 -2.36
N TYR A 109 -11.86 -4.77 -3.44
CA TYR A 109 -12.65 -5.98 -3.55
C TYR A 109 -12.30 -6.98 -2.43
N GLY A 110 -11.02 -7.25 -2.20
CA GLY A 110 -10.58 -8.13 -1.12
C GLY A 110 -10.98 -7.59 0.27
N LEU A 111 -10.79 -6.30 0.52
CA LEU A 111 -11.23 -5.67 1.77
C LEU A 111 -12.77 -5.71 1.93
N ASN A 112 -13.54 -5.61 0.84
CA ASN A 112 -14.98 -5.79 0.89
C ASN A 112 -15.35 -7.20 1.31
N VAL A 113 -14.71 -8.22 0.71
CA VAL A 113 -14.91 -9.63 1.09
C VAL A 113 -14.63 -9.85 2.58
N CYS A 114 -13.57 -9.24 3.11
CA CYS A 114 -13.20 -9.31 4.52
C CYS A 114 -14.21 -8.62 5.45
N THR A 115 -14.80 -7.49 5.02
CA THR A 115 -15.58 -6.62 5.90
C THR A 115 -17.09 -6.68 5.72
N ARG A 116 -17.59 -7.27 4.63
CA ARG A 116 -19.03 -7.41 4.38
C ARG A 116 -19.74 -8.19 5.48
N ALA A 117 -21.00 -7.89 5.69
CA ALA A 117 -21.82 -8.62 6.65
C ALA A 117 -21.95 -10.10 6.26
N ILE A 118 -21.65 -11.00 7.18
CA ILE A 118 -21.71 -12.45 6.98
C ILE A 118 -22.96 -12.96 7.68
N LEU A 119 -23.85 -13.58 6.90
CA LEU A 119 -25.11 -14.12 7.40
C LEU A 119 -24.94 -15.36 8.29
N GLN A 120 -23.86 -16.12 8.09
CA GLN A 120 -23.52 -17.30 8.89
C GLN A 120 -22.10 -17.12 9.45
N LYS A 121 -21.99 -16.96 10.77
CA LYS A 121 -20.70 -16.96 11.46
C LYS A 121 -20.14 -18.37 11.49
N GLY A 122 -18.85 -18.52 11.16
CA GLY A 122 -18.12 -19.75 11.35
C GLY A 122 -18.00 -20.13 12.83
N SER A 123 -17.80 -21.41 13.11
CA SER A 123 -17.79 -21.95 14.48
C SER A 123 -16.41 -22.00 15.13
N SER A 124 -15.34 -21.68 14.40
CA SER A 124 -13.98 -21.68 14.95
C SER A 124 -13.79 -20.46 15.85
N MET A 125 -13.26 -20.67 17.05
CA MET A 125 -12.95 -19.59 18.00
C MET A 125 -11.47 -19.66 18.32
N LYS A 126 -10.67 -18.76 17.73
CA LYS A 126 -9.23 -18.70 17.91
C LYS A 126 -8.83 -17.29 18.38
N SER A 127 -7.87 -17.22 19.31
CA SER A 127 -7.33 -15.95 19.80
C SER A 127 -5.90 -15.77 19.25
N TYR A 128 -5.60 -14.57 18.83
CA TYR A 128 -4.31 -14.17 18.27
C TYR A 128 -3.60 -13.16 19.16
N SER A 129 -2.27 -13.26 19.20
CA SER A 129 -1.42 -12.32 19.94
C SER A 129 -0.93 -11.14 19.08
N GLY A 130 -1.08 -11.23 17.75
CA GLY A 130 -0.69 -10.20 16.82
C GLY A 130 -1.33 -10.36 15.45
N TYR A 131 -1.41 -9.26 14.69
CA TYR A 131 -2.06 -9.23 13.39
C TYR A 131 -1.36 -10.11 12.34
N ARG A 132 -0.03 -10.23 12.40
CA ARG A 132 0.73 -11.06 11.43
C ARG A 132 0.32 -12.51 11.48
N GLU A 133 0.16 -13.07 12.68
CA GLU A 133 -0.29 -14.45 12.85
C GLU A 133 -1.70 -14.67 12.26
N LEU A 134 -2.60 -13.70 12.45
CA LEU A 134 -3.94 -13.74 11.85
C LEU A 134 -3.88 -13.64 10.31
N PHE A 135 -3.04 -12.76 9.77
CA PHE A 135 -2.87 -12.59 8.32
C PHE A 135 -2.28 -13.86 7.68
N ASP A 136 -1.24 -14.44 8.29
CA ASP A 136 -0.66 -15.71 7.84
C ASP A 136 -1.68 -16.84 7.84
N ASP A 137 -2.52 -16.93 8.87
CA ASP A 137 -3.56 -17.96 8.95
C ASP A 137 -4.68 -17.73 7.92
N LEU A 138 -5.05 -16.49 7.63
CA LEU A 138 -6.00 -16.16 6.56
C LEU A 138 -5.41 -16.49 5.19
N PHE A 139 -4.17 -16.08 4.92
CA PHE A 139 -3.47 -16.35 3.68
C PHE A 139 -3.29 -17.86 3.43
N MET A 140 -2.89 -18.62 4.46
CA MET A 140 -2.73 -20.08 4.41
C MET A 140 -4.07 -20.83 4.48
N GLN A 141 -5.21 -20.11 4.50
CA GLN A 141 -6.56 -20.68 4.61
C GLN A 141 -6.77 -21.59 5.83
N ARG A 142 -6.01 -21.40 6.91
CA ARG A 142 -6.19 -22.10 8.19
C ARG A 142 -7.39 -21.58 8.97
N VAL A 143 -7.75 -20.32 8.72
CA VAL A 143 -8.92 -19.65 9.24
C VAL A 143 -9.64 -18.99 8.07
N ARG A 144 -10.97 -19.08 8.07
CA ARG A 144 -11.80 -18.45 7.05
C ARG A 144 -12.20 -17.04 7.47
N VAL A 145 -12.45 -16.18 6.50
CA VAL A 145 -12.90 -14.80 6.74
C VAL A 145 -14.11 -14.71 7.69
N GLN A 146 -15.00 -15.71 7.65
CA GLN A 146 -16.22 -15.78 8.48
C GLN A 146 -16.02 -16.42 9.86
N ASP A 147 -14.88 -17.04 10.15
CA ASP A 147 -14.64 -17.68 11.45
C ASP A 147 -14.52 -16.61 12.54
N THR A 148 -15.00 -16.92 13.74
CA THR A 148 -14.91 -16.00 14.87
C THR A 148 -13.53 -16.05 15.48
N VAL A 149 -12.88 -14.90 15.60
CA VAL A 149 -11.55 -14.78 16.20
C VAL A 149 -11.48 -13.58 17.15
N THR A 150 -10.47 -13.58 18.00
CA THR A 150 -10.19 -12.49 18.94
C THR A 150 -8.77 -11.97 18.75
N LEU A 151 -8.61 -10.66 18.64
CA LEU A 151 -7.32 -9.96 18.63
C LEU A 151 -7.46 -8.68 19.45
N ASP A 152 -6.54 -8.44 20.38
CA ASP A 152 -6.52 -7.26 21.26
C ASP A 152 -7.85 -6.99 21.99
N GLY A 153 -8.58 -8.06 22.35
CA GLY A 153 -9.89 -7.98 23.00
C GLY A 153 -11.07 -7.68 22.08
N TYR A 154 -10.84 -7.46 20.78
CA TYR A 154 -11.90 -7.33 19.79
C TYR A 154 -12.24 -8.71 19.20
N THR A 155 -13.49 -9.11 19.36
CA THR A 155 -13.99 -10.42 18.90
C THR A 155 -15.06 -10.24 17.84
N GLU A 156 -14.77 -10.68 16.63
CA GLU A 156 -15.68 -10.63 15.47
C GLU A 156 -15.22 -11.68 14.43
N CYS A 157 -15.79 -11.69 13.23
CA CYS A 157 -15.29 -12.53 12.15
C CYS A 157 -13.86 -12.12 11.74
N ALA A 158 -13.05 -13.11 11.36
CA ALA A 158 -11.61 -12.94 11.14
C ALA A 158 -11.28 -11.81 10.14
N GLY A 159 -12.05 -11.67 9.06
CA GLY A 159 -11.84 -10.58 8.11
C GLY A 159 -12.05 -9.19 8.72
N ARG A 160 -13.05 -9.02 9.59
CA ARG A 160 -13.29 -7.74 10.27
C ARG A 160 -12.24 -7.45 11.33
N VAL A 161 -11.81 -8.48 12.06
CA VAL A 161 -10.70 -8.35 13.03
C VAL A 161 -9.40 -8.00 12.31
N ALA A 162 -9.13 -8.64 11.17
CA ALA A 162 -7.97 -8.33 10.34
C ALA A 162 -8.00 -6.88 9.80
N PHE A 163 -9.16 -6.44 9.31
CA PHE A 163 -9.31 -5.03 8.89
C PHE A 163 -9.17 -4.05 10.07
N ALA A 164 -9.73 -4.38 11.24
CA ALA A 164 -9.54 -3.55 12.45
C ALA A 164 -8.06 -3.39 12.80
N ALA A 165 -7.25 -4.45 12.61
CA ALA A 165 -5.81 -4.42 12.86
C ALA A 165 -5.02 -3.54 11.86
N CYS A 166 -5.62 -3.15 10.73
CA CYS A 166 -5.05 -2.16 9.82
C CYS A 166 -5.25 -0.72 10.30
N LEU A 167 -6.15 -0.50 11.26
CA LEU A 167 -6.53 0.83 11.72
C LEU A 167 -5.78 1.24 12.99
N PRO A 168 -5.31 2.50 13.10
CA PRO A 168 -4.95 3.07 14.40
C PRO A 168 -6.13 2.99 15.38
N LYS A 169 -5.83 2.88 16.67
CA LYS A 169 -6.86 2.74 17.73
C LYS A 169 -7.86 3.92 17.73
N GLU A 170 -7.38 5.12 17.47
CA GLU A 170 -8.18 6.34 17.38
C GLU A 170 -9.21 6.24 16.24
N VAL A 171 -8.78 5.77 15.09
CA VAL A 171 -9.63 5.59 13.90
C VAL A 171 -10.64 4.46 14.11
N PHE A 172 -10.18 3.34 14.67
CA PHE A 172 -11.05 2.22 15.02
C PHE A 172 -12.14 2.65 16.02
N ASN A 173 -11.78 3.39 17.07
CA ASN A 173 -12.74 3.87 18.07
C ASN A 173 -13.78 4.84 17.47
N LYS A 174 -13.38 5.64 16.48
CA LYS A 174 -14.26 6.62 15.83
C LYS A 174 -15.23 6.00 14.83
N PHE A 175 -14.79 5.05 14.03
CA PHE A 175 -15.56 4.52 12.89
C PHE A 175 -16.03 3.07 13.08
N GLY A 176 -15.35 2.29 13.93
CA GLY A 176 -15.50 0.84 13.97
C GLY A 176 -15.14 0.19 12.64
N VAL A 177 -15.57 -1.04 12.42
CA VAL A 177 -15.43 -1.73 11.14
C VAL A 177 -16.76 -1.71 10.39
N LYS A 178 -16.80 -0.98 9.29
CA LYS A 178 -17.93 -0.97 8.34
C LYS A 178 -17.53 -1.75 7.08
N GLU A 179 -18.50 -2.11 6.27
CA GLU A 179 -18.25 -2.70 4.97
C GLU A 179 -17.43 -1.74 4.10
N VAL A 180 -16.27 -2.22 3.63
CA VAL A 180 -15.35 -1.45 2.79
C VAL A 180 -15.86 -1.47 1.35
N THR A 181 -15.99 -0.28 0.79
CA THR A 181 -16.33 -0.03 -0.61
C THR A 181 -15.49 1.14 -1.13
N SER A 182 -15.52 1.38 -2.43
CA SER A 182 -14.85 2.56 -3.01
C SER A 182 -15.29 3.90 -2.41
N LYS A 183 -16.48 3.94 -1.79
CA LYS A 183 -17.01 5.16 -1.14
C LYS A 183 -16.66 5.24 0.35
N THR A 184 -16.51 4.09 1.01
CA THR A 184 -16.32 4.04 2.46
C THR A 184 -14.85 3.99 2.88
N ILE A 185 -13.92 3.71 1.96
CA ILE A 185 -12.49 3.61 2.28
C ILE A 185 -11.85 4.98 2.53
N ALA A 186 -12.25 6.02 1.78
CA ALA A 186 -11.64 7.35 1.88
C ALA A 186 -11.70 7.94 3.30
N PRO A 187 -12.84 7.94 4.03
CA PRO A 187 -12.90 8.41 5.41
C PRO A 187 -11.94 7.70 6.38
N TYR A 188 -11.62 6.42 6.16
CA TYR A 188 -10.64 5.71 6.98
C TYR A 188 -9.21 6.21 6.71
N VAL A 189 -8.85 6.35 5.42
CA VAL A 189 -7.52 6.83 5.03
C VAL A 189 -7.31 8.28 5.49
N GLU A 190 -8.30 9.16 5.30
CA GLU A 190 -8.26 10.55 5.76
C GLU A 190 -8.08 10.62 7.28
N ALA A 191 -8.86 9.85 8.04
CA ALA A 191 -8.74 9.83 9.48
C ALA A 191 -7.39 9.23 9.97
N MET A 192 -6.80 8.29 9.24
CA MET A 192 -5.45 7.81 9.56
C MET A 192 -4.39 8.88 9.32
N LEU A 193 -4.52 9.66 8.24
CA LEU A 193 -3.64 10.79 7.94
C LEU A 193 -3.75 11.91 8.98
N ASP A 194 -4.95 12.13 9.53
CA ASP A 194 -5.17 13.09 10.63
C ASP A 194 -4.43 12.66 11.91
N VAL A 195 -4.22 11.35 12.13
CA VAL A 195 -3.45 10.85 13.27
C VAL A 195 -1.95 11.06 13.05
N SER A 196 -1.40 10.50 11.99
CA SER A 196 -0.03 10.73 11.51
C SER A 196 0.19 10.11 10.13
N ILE A 197 1.11 10.68 9.36
CA ILE A 197 1.48 10.16 8.04
C ILE A 197 2.06 8.74 8.16
N ASP A 198 2.96 8.50 9.11
CA ASP A 198 3.59 7.18 9.29
C ASP A 198 2.58 6.10 9.66
N SER A 199 1.65 6.43 10.56
CA SER A 199 0.57 5.52 10.96
C SER A 199 -0.39 5.22 9.80
N ALA A 200 -0.64 6.22 8.93
CA ALA A 200 -1.46 6.04 7.73
C ALA A 200 -0.78 5.13 6.71
N ILE A 201 0.51 5.34 6.46
CA ILE A 201 1.29 4.50 5.53
C ILE A 201 1.27 3.04 6.01
N ASP A 202 1.60 2.79 7.29
CA ASP A 202 1.61 1.44 7.88
C ASP A 202 0.22 0.79 7.80
N GLY A 203 -0.85 1.54 8.12
CA GLY A 203 -2.23 1.05 8.00
C GLY A 203 -2.65 0.73 6.57
N ILE A 204 -2.30 1.58 5.62
CA ILE A 204 -2.61 1.38 4.20
C ILE A 204 -1.82 0.18 3.63
N ASP A 205 -0.55 0.01 4.01
CA ASP A 205 0.24 -1.15 3.59
C ASP A 205 -0.37 -2.46 4.10
N ARG A 206 -0.83 -2.50 5.36
CA ARG A 206 -1.58 -3.65 5.89
C ARG A 206 -2.91 -3.87 5.14
N MET A 207 -3.60 -2.81 4.72
CA MET A 207 -4.81 -2.94 3.89
C MET A 207 -4.50 -3.55 2.53
N VAL A 208 -3.35 -3.22 1.93
CA VAL A 208 -2.89 -3.83 0.67
C VAL A 208 -2.60 -5.31 0.88
N GLU A 209 -1.86 -5.66 1.93
CA GLU A 209 -1.54 -7.05 2.28
C GLU A 209 -2.81 -7.88 2.52
N LEU A 210 -3.80 -7.33 3.23
CA LEU A 210 -5.07 -8.00 3.50
C LEU A 210 -5.98 -8.10 2.26
N GLY A 211 -5.89 -7.15 1.33
CA GLY A 211 -6.76 -7.04 0.17
C GLY A 211 -6.35 -7.91 -1.02
N PHE A 212 -5.10 -8.39 -1.02
CA PHE A 212 -4.58 -9.36 -2.00
C PHE A 212 -4.60 -10.79 -1.46
#